data_b85f99086aca98e7f6d8d7099030aee4
#
_entry.id   b85f99086aca98e7f6d8d7099030aee4
#
_cell.length_a   1.000
_cell.length_b   1.000
_cell.length_c   1.000
_cell.angle_alpha   90.00
_cell.angle_beta   90.00
_cell.angle_gamma   90.00
#
_symmetry.space_group_name_H-M   'P 1'
#
loop_
_entity.id
_entity.type
_entity.pdbx_description
1 polymer ?
#
loop_
_entity_poly.entity_id
_entity_poly.type
_entity_poly.pdbx_seq_one_letter_code
_entity_poly.pdbx_strand_id
1 'polypeptide(L)'
;MGEVGNKTYLTDVDVRIWLRDNDPEANLLLDDFEYTPEEIRTAMTFAVDYWNEQPPFLQTYDYDKFPYRHALLRATAANLLFMGAHRFRRNALQYSSGGMTITDQEKYQQYDAAGARLWEEYKQWVRMVKRSLNVETGWSMIT
;
A
#
# COMPACT_ATOMS: atom_id res chain seq x y z
N MET A 1 -9.82 -31.37 -4.36
CA MET A 1 -9.72 -29.97 -4.14
C MET A 1 -8.36 -29.41 -4.49
N GLY A 2 -8.21 -29.08 -5.75
CA GLY A 2 -6.97 -28.47 -6.21
C GLY A 2 -6.65 -27.13 -5.56
N GLU A 3 -7.66 -26.58 -4.92
CA GLU A 3 -7.53 -25.25 -4.30
C GLU A 3 -6.85 -25.30 -2.94
N VAL A 4 -6.81 -26.48 -2.32
CA VAL A 4 -6.17 -26.61 -1.01
C VAL A 4 -4.68 -26.41 -1.19
N GLY A 5 -4.16 -25.39 -0.53
CA GLY A 5 -2.77 -25.01 -0.64
C GLY A 5 -2.48 -23.98 -1.73
N ASN A 6 -3.43 -23.72 -2.63
CA ASN A 6 -3.27 -22.63 -3.60
C ASN A 6 -3.50 -21.31 -2.90
N LYS A 7 -2.44 -20.55 -2.76
CA LYS A 7 -2.55 -19.21 -2.17
C LYS A 7 -3.04 -18.25 -3.23
N THR A 8 -4.01 -17.44 -2.84
CA THR A 8 -4.44 -16.33 -3.67
C THR A 8 -3.61 -15.10 -3.28
N TYR A 9 -2.84 -14.61 -4.22
CA TYR A 9 -2.03 -13.42 -3.98
C TYR A 9 -2.82 -12.17 -4.29
N LEU A 10 -2.42 -11.05 -3.69
CA LEU A 10 -3.05 -9.78 -3.93
C LEU A 10 -2.82 -9.34 -5.38
N THR A 11 -3.87 -8.85 -6.03
CA THR A 11 -3.80 -8.33 -7.40
C THR A 11 -4.12 -6.83 -7.39
N ASP A 12 -3.77 -6.16 -8.48
CA ASP A 12 -4.10 -4.75 -8.65
C ASP A 12 -5.61 -4.51 -8.65
N VAL A 13 -6.38 -5.46 -9.17
CA VAL A 13 -7.84 -5.37 -9.16
C VAL A 13 -8.38 -5.35 -7.74
N ASP A 14 -7.84 -6.19 -6.85
CA ASP A 14 -8.22 -6.20 -5.45
C ASP A 14 -7.99 -4.84 -4.79
N VAL A 15 -6.85 -4.22 -5.08
CA VAL A 15 -6.48 -2.91 -4.56
C VAL A 15 -7.45 -1.84 -5.07
N ARG A 16 -7.77 -1.88 -6.36
CA ARG A 16 -8.69 -0.92 -6.97
C ARG A 16 -10.08 -1.00 -6.34
N ILE A 17 -10.58 -2.21 -6.14
CA ILE A 17 -11.90 -2.41 -5.53
C ILE A 17 -11.90 -1.85 -4.10
N TRP A 18 -10.84 -2.12 -3.35
CA TRP A 18 -10.73 -1.66 -1.97
C TRP A 18 -10.71 -0.13 -1.88
N LEU A 19 -10.00 0.51 -2.82
CA LEU A 19 -9.91 1.97 -2.88
C LEU A 19 -11.08 2.60 -3.63
N ARG A 20 -11.95 1.79 -4.23
CA ARG A 20 -13.04 2.24 -5.09
C ARG A 20 -12.55 2.95 -6.34
N ASP A 21 -11.43 2.50 -6.88
CA ASP A 21 -10.84 3.01 -8.12
C ASP A 21 -11.01 2.00 -9.25
N ASN A 22 -12.15 1.30 -9.25
CA ASN A 22 -12.39 0.23 -10.22
C ASN A 22 -13.35 0.63 -11.36
N ASP A 23 -13.92 1.82 -11.30
CA ASP A 23 -14.86 2.31 -12.30
C ASP A 23 -14.44 3.70 -12.77
N PRO A 24 -13.88 3.81 -14.00
CA PRO A 24 -13.44 5.12 -14.50
C PRO A 24 -14.58 6.13 -14.64
N GLU A 25 -15.80 5.66 -14.93
CA GLU A 25 -16.94 6.55 -15.07
C GLU A 25 -17.35 7.19 -13.74
N ALA A 26 -17.05 6.53 -12.64
CA ALA A 26 -17.32 7.08 -11.31
C ALA A 26 -16.27 8.08 -10.87
N ASN A 27 -15.15 8.17 -11.57
CA ASN A 27 -14.11 9.17 -11.30
C ASN A 27 -14.49 10.50 -11.95
N LEU A 28 -15.19 11.34 -11.22
CA LEU A 28 -15.79 12.56 -11.74
C LEU A 28 -14.80 13.56 -12.32
N LEU A 29 -13.53 13.46 -11.94
CA LEU A 29 -12.53 14.45 -12.34
C LEU A 29 -11.64 13.99 -13.49
N LEU A 30 -11.49 12.67 -13.69
CA LEU A 30 -10.46 12.16 -14.57
C LEU A 30 -11.00 11.31 -15.73
N ASP A 31 -12.25 10.85 -15.67
CA ASP A 31 -12.82 9.88 -16.61
C ASP A 31 -11.91 8.68 -16.83
N ASP A 32 -11.09 8.34 -15.82
CA ASP A 32 -10.12 7.28 -15.89
C ASP A 32 -9.84 6.80 -14.47
N PHE A 33 -9.00 5.80 -14.33
CA PHE A 33 -8.56 5.34 -13.02
C PHE A 33 -7.69 6.39 -12.34
N GLU A 34 -7.84 6.51 -11.04
CA GLU A 34 -7.02 7.43 -10.23
C GLU A 34 -5.57 7.00 -10.21
N TYR A 35 -5.33 5.68 -10.18
CA TYR A 35 -3.98 5.11 -10.11
C TYR A 35 -3.74 4.21 -11.31
N THR A 36 -2.55 4.30 -11.90
CA THR A 36 -2.15 3.45 -13.02
C THR A 36 -1.73 2.07 -12.50
N PRO A 37 -1.75 1.03 -13.36
CA PRO A 37 -1.21 -0.27 -12.96
C PRO A 37 0.22 -0.21 -12.47
N GLU A 38 1.05 0.64 -13.06
CA GLU A 38 2.45 0.82 -12.65
C GLU A 38 2.54 1.41 -11.25
N GLU A 39 1.69 2.38 -10.95
CA GLU A 39 1.65 2.98 -9.61
C GLU A 39 1.25 1.95 -8.55
N ILE A 40 0.28 1.11 -8.86
CA ILE A 40 -0.17 0.07 -7.94
C ILE A 40 0.95 -0.96 -7.70
N ARG A 41 1.61 -1.41 -8.77
CA ARG A 41 2.73 -2.34 -8.65
C ARG A 41 3.88 -1.75 -7.85
N THR A 42 4.17 -0.47 -8.08
CA THR A 42 5.22 0.23 -7.34
C THR A 42 4.87 0.31 -5.86
N ALA A 43 3.61 0.63 -5.55
CA ALA A 43 3.15 0.69 -4.16
C ALA A 43 3.24 -0.68 -3.48
N MET A 44 2.89 -1.74 -4.18
CA MET A 44 3.01 -3.10 -3.67
C MET A 44 4.48 -3.47 -3.44
N THR A 45 5.33 -3.11 -4.39
CA THR A 45 6.77 -3.39 -4.31
C THR A 45 7.39 -2.71 -3.09
N PHE A 46 7.09 -1.44 -2.86
CA PHE A 46 7.62 -0.72 -1.70
C PHE A 46 7.15 -1.36 -0.38
N ALA A 47 5.91 -1.83 -0.34
CA ALA A 47 5.40 -2.50 0.85
C ALA A 47 6.17 -3.80 1.15
N VAL A 48 6.43 -4.58 0.11
CA VAL A 48 7.16 -5.84 0.26
C VAL A 48 8.64 -5.58 0.53
N ASP A 49 9.22 -4.54 -0.08
CA ASP A 49 10.59 -4.13 0.21
C ASP A 49 10.76 -3.80 1.70
N TYR A 50 9.78 -3.12 2.29
CA TYR A 50 9.84 -2.82 3.71
C TYR A 50 9.94 -4.12 4.54
N TRP A 51 9.11 -5.12 4.21
CA TRP A 51 9.17 -6.42 4.88
C TRP A 51 10.56 -7.05 4.71
N ASN A 52 11.06 -7.09 3.47
CA ASN A 52 12.33 -7.75 3.15
C ASN A 52 13.50 -7.09 3.87
N GLU A 53 13.42 -5.79 4.12
CA GLU A 53 14.49 -5.01 4.72
C GLU A 53 14.46 -4.96 6.23
N GLN A 54 13.39 -5.47 6.86
CA GLN A 54 13.28 -5.43 8.32
C GLN A 54 13.83 -6.70 8.94
N PRO A 55 14.65 -6.58 10.01
CA PRO A 55 15.11 -7.75 10.74
C PRO A 55 13.95 -8.40 11.53
N PRO A 56 14.01 -9.69 11.81
CA PRO A 56 15.02 -10.63 11.32
C PRO A 56 14.85 -10.89 9.83
N PHE A 57 15.99 -11.12 9.15
CA PHE A 57 16.00 -11.37 7.70
C PHE A 57 15.71 -12.85 7.47
N LEU A 58 14.43 -13.15 7.34
CA LEU A 58 13.97 -14.53 7.17
C LEU A 58 13.87 -14.85 5.69
N GLN A 59 12.68 -14.82 5.14
CA GLN A 59 12.46 -15.09 3.74
C GLN A 59 12.10 -13.78 3.04
N THR A 60 12.65 -13.58 1.84
CA THR A 60 12.30 -12.43 1.01
C THR A 60 11.22 -12.82 0.01
N TYR A 61 10.44 -11.85 -0.41
CA TYR A 61 9.33 -12.08 -1.33
C TYR A 61 9.35 -11.04 -2.44
N ASP A 62 8.79 -11.42 -3.59
CA ASP A 62 8.40 -10.49 -4.63
C ASP A 62 6.99 -9.98 -4.34
N TYR A 63 6.65 -8.82 -4.89
CA TYR A 63 5.36 -8.20 -4.60
C TYR A 63 4.16 -9.08 -5.00
N ASP A 64 4.31 -9.88 -6.04
CA ASP A 64 3.22 -10.71 -6.56
C ASP A 64 3.14 -12.08 -5.86
N LYS A 65 4.03 -12.35 -4.92
CA LYS A 65 4.07 -13.63 -4.19
C LYS A 65 4.12 -13.47 -2.69
N PHE A 66 3.78 -12.29 -2.21
CA PHE A 66 3.75 -12.03 -0.78
C PHE A 66 2.55 -12.76 -0.15
N PRO A 67 2.78 -13.65 0.83
CA PRO A 67 1.71 -14.52 1.32
C PRO A 67 0.71 -13.83 2.25
N TYR A 68 1.04 -12.65 2.76
CA TYR A 68 0.18 -11.94 3.71
C TYR A 68 -0.65 -10.91 2.96
N ARG A 69 -1.66 -11.42 2.27
CA ARG A 69 -2.48 -10.66 1.33
C ARG A 69 -3.15 -9.43 1.95
N HIS A 70 -3.73 -9.61 3.13
CA HIS A 70 -4.47 -8.53 3.79
C HIS A 70 -3.55 -7.41 4.27
N ALA A 71 -2.41 -7.77 4.82
CA ALA A 71 -1.41 -6.79 5.24
C ALA A 71 -0.85 -6.03 4.04
N LEU A 72 -0.58 -6.73 2.95
CA LEU A 72 -0.10 -6.11 1.72
C LEU A 72 -1.13 -5.13 1.15
N LEU A 73 -2.41 -5.48 1.21
CA LEU A 73 -3.48 -4.60 0.76
C LEU A 73 -3.44 -3.26 1.50
N ARG A 74 -3.31 -3.30 2.82
CA ARG A 74 -3.25 -2.08 3.64
C ARG A 74 -2.01 -1.26 3.35
N ALA A 75 -0.86 -1.90 3.23
CA ALA A 75 0.39 -1.21 2.94
C ALA A 75 0.40 -0.59 1.54
N THR A 76 -0.15 -1.32 0.57
CA THR A 76 -0.28 -0.82 -0.80
C THR A 76 -1.20 0.40 -0.82
N ALA A 77 -2.33 0.32 -0.13
CA ALA A 77 -3.26 1.43 -0.02
C ALA A 77 -2.60 2.64 0.63
N ALA A 78 -1.79 2.44 1.67
CA ALA A 78 -1.05 3.52 2.31
C ALA A 78 -0.15 4.25 1.31
N ASN A 79 0.63 3.49 0.54
CA ASN A 79 1.54 4.06 -0.46
C ASN A 79 0.78 4.81 -1.56
N LEU A 80 -0.35 4.26 -2.01
CA LEU A 80 -1.18 4.93 -3.01
C LEU A 80 -1.80 6.22 -2.48
N LEU A 81 -2.21 6.23 -1.23
CA LEU A 81 -2.74 7.44 -0.61
C LEU A 81 -1.66 8.52 -0.52
N PHE A 82 -0.42 8.15 -0.20
CA PHE A 82 0.70 9.10 -0.23
C PHE A 82 0.94 9.63 -1.64
N MET A 83 0.91 8.78 -2.65
CA MET A 83 1.05 9.23 -4.05
C MET A 83 -0.05 10.19 -4.43
N GLY A 84 -1.29 9.90 -4.03
CA GLY A 84 -2.42 10.77 -4.25
C GLY A 84 -2.27 12.10 -3.54
N ALA A 85 -1.83 12.09 -2.28
CA ALA A 85 -1.57 13.29 -1.52
C ALA A 85 -0.55 14.19 -2.23
N HIS A 86 0.54 13.60 -2.71
CA HIS A 86 1.56 14.35 -3.45
C HIS A 86 1.03 14.93 -4.75
N ARG A 87 0.13 14.21 -5.42
CA ARG A 87 -0.51 14.71 -6.64
C ARG A 87 -1.34 15.95 -6.34
N PHE A 88 -2.17 15.92 -5.31
CA PHE A 88 -2.98 17.07 -4.92
C PHE A 88 -2.11 18.25 -4.52
N ARG A 89 -1.05 18.02 -3.77
CA ARG A 89 -0.11 19.04 -3.35
C ARG A 89 0.58 19.69 -4.55
N ARG A 90 1.03 18.89 -5.52
CA ARG A 90 1.67 19.41 -6.73
C ARG A 90 0.71 20.22 -7.56
N ASN A 91 -0.54 19.76 -7.71
CA ASN A 91 -1.56 20.49 -8.45
C ASN A 91 -1.83 21.84 -7.79
N ALA A 92 -1.89 21.86 -6.47
CA ALA A 92 -2.08 23.11 -5.73
C ALA A 92 -0.97 24.11 -6.00
N LEU A 93 0.28 23.64 -6.06
CA LEU A 93 1.42 24.52 -6.37
C LEU A 93 1.37 25.03 -7.79
N GLN A 94 0.88 24.22 -8.73
CA GLN A 94 0.72 24.66 -10.13
C GLN A 94 -0.34 25.72 -10.30
N TYR A 95 -1.35 25.71 -9.44
CA TYR A 95 -2.43 26.69 -9.46
C TYR A 95 -2.23 27.78 -8.40
N SER A 96 -0.99 28.04 -8.01
CA SER A 96 -0.69 28.92 -6.89
C SER A 96 -1.14 30.35 -7.12
N SER A 97 -1.17 30.82 -8.37
CA SER A 97 -1.65 32.16 -8.68
C SER A 97 -3.15 32.35 -8.43
N GLY A 98 -3.90 31.26 -8.50
CA GLY A 98 -5.32 31.26 -8.19
C GLY A 98 -5.65 30.71 -6.80
N GLY A 99 -4.63 30.28 -6.09
CA GLY A 99 -4.81 29.67 -4.79
C GLY A 99 -5.25 28.21 -4.88
N MET A 100 -4.91 27.45 -3.84
CA MET A 100 -5.38 26.10 -3.67
C MET A 100 -6.84 26.14 -3.25
N THR A 101 -7.69 25.35 -3.89
CA THR A 101 -9.06 25.26 -3.41
C THR A 101 -9.08 24.55 -2.05
N ILE A 102 -10.05 24.91 -1.21
CA ILE A 102 -10.21 24.27 0.09
C ILE A 102 -10.37 22.76 -0.07
N THR A 103 -11.07 22.34 -1.13
CA THR A 103 -11.31 20.92 -1.43
C THR A 103 -10.01 20.15 -1.68
N ASP A 104 -9.10 20.73 -2.46
CA ASP A 104 -7.82 20.08 -2.76
C ASP A 104 -6.94 19.98 -1.52
N GLN A 105 -6.93 21.02 -0.69
CA GLN A 105 -6.21 21.01 0.56
C GLN A 105 -6.75 19.96 1.53
N GLU A 106 -8.07 19.85 1.62
CA GLU A 106 -8.71 18.85 2.45
C GLU A 106 -8.38 17.44 1.97
N LYS A 107 -8.42 17.20 0.66
CA LYS A 107 -8.08 15.91 0.09
C LYS A 107 -6.63 15.53 0.37
N TYR A 108 -5.72 16.48 0.21
CA TYR A 108 -4.32 16.26 0.53
C TYR A 108 -4.15 15.80 1.98
N GLN A 109 -4.76 16.53 2.91
CA GLN A 109 -4.65 16.24 4.33
C GLN A 109 -5.29 14.90 4.69
N GLN A 110 -6.46 14.60 4.12
CA GLN A 110 -7.16 13.35 4.36
C GLN A 110 -6.39 12.15 3.83
N TYR A 111 -5.85 12.26 2.63
CA TYR A 111 -5.07 11.20 2.02
C TYR A 111 -3.78 10.95 2.79
N ASP A 112 -3.10 12.03 3.16
CA ASP A 112 -1.85 11.92 3.91
C ASP A 112 -2.08 11.28 5.29
N ALA A 113 -3.11 11.72 6.00
CA ALA A 113 -3.42 11.19 7.32
C ALA A 113 -3.85 9.72 7.26
N ALA A 114 -4.69 9.37 6.30
CA ALA A 114 -5.14 7.99 6.13
C ALA A 114 -3.98 7.08 5.74
N GLY A 115 -3.12 7.54 4.84
CA GLY A 115 -1.93 6.81 4.44
C GLY A 115 -0.98 6.59 5.61
N ALA A 116 -0.73 7.64 6.40
CA ALA A 116 0.14 7.56 7.56
C ALA A 116 -0.36 6.55 8.59
N ARG A 117 -1.66 6.53 8.84
CA ARG A 117 -2.26 5.58 9.78
C ARG A 117 -2.10 4.15 9.29
N LEU A 118 -2.43 3.88 8.03
CA LEU A 118 -2.32 2.54 7.47
C LEU A 118 -0.87 2.07 7.44
N TRP A 119 0.05 2.96 7.10
CA TRP A 119 1.46 2.63 7.04
C TRP A 119 2.02 2.30 8.44
N GLU A 120 1.62 3.06 9.45
CA GLU A 120 2.04 2.79 10.82
C GLU A 120 1.50 1.44 11.32
N GLU A 121 0.25 1.13 11.00
CA GLU A 121 -0.33 -0.18 11.31
C GLU A 121 0.45 -1.31 10.64
N TYR A 122 0.84 -1.10 9.38
CA TYR A 122 1.63 -2.10 8.65
C TYR A 122 3.00 -2.29 9.29
N LYS A 123 3.68 -1.22 9.64
CA LYS A 123 5.00 -1.31 10.30
C LYS A 123 4.92 -2.08 11.60
N GLN A 124 3.91 -1.81 12.40
CA GLN A 124 3.71 -2.52 13.66
C GLN A 124 3.42 -4.00 13.41
N TRP A 125 2.59 -4.29 12.42
CA TRP A 125 2.29 -5.65 12.04
C TRP A 125 3.55 -6.42 11.58
N VAL A 126 4.38 -5.79 10.76
CA VAL A 126 5.64 -6.38 10.29
C VAL A 126 6.53 -6.75 11.47
N ARG A 127 6.71 -5.83 12.41
CA ARG A 127 7.54 -6.08 13.60
C ARG A 127 7.00 -7.25 14.41
N MET A 128 5.69 -7.27 14.62
CA MET A 128 5.05 -8.32 15.41
C MET A 128 5.19 -9.68 14.75
N VAL A 129 4.89 -9.77 13.45
CA VAL A 129 4.91 -11.03 12.73
C VAL A 129 6.34 -11.55 12.60
N LYS A 130 7.28 -10.69 12.26
CA LYS A 130 8.68 -11.10 12.15
C LYS A 130 9.25 -11.57 13.47
N ARG A 131 8.89 -10.92 14.56
CA ARG A 131 9.29 -11.35 15.89
C ARG A 131 8.71 -12.73 16.21
N SER A 132 7.43 -12.92 15.89
CA SER A 132 6.76 -14.21 16.11
C SER A 132 7.42 -15.32 15.30
N LEU A 133 7.69 -15.08 14.01
CA LEU A 133 8.36 -16.04 13.17
C LEU A 133 9.76 -16.35 13.65
N ASN A 134 10.47 -15.35 14.12
CA ASN A 134 11.82 -15.52 14.66
C ASN A 134 11.80 -16.40 15.92
N VAL A 135 10.81 -16.24 16.77
CA VAL A 135 10.66 -17.09 17.96
C VAL A 135 10.39 -18.52 17.55
N GLU A 136 9.54 -18.76 16.56
CA GLU A 136 9.23 -20.11 16.08
C GLU A 136 10.44 -20.84 15.52
N THR A 137 11.32 -20.11 14.85
CA THR A 137 12.52 -20.67 14.24
C THR A 137 13.77 -20.42 15.06
N GLY A 138 13.66 -19.64 16.12
CA GLY A 138 14.80 -18.98 16.75
C GLY A 138 15.70 -19.89 17.57
N TRP A 139 15.20 -21.02 18.05
CA TRP A 139 16.01 -21.92 18.86
C TRP A 139 17.21 -22.43 18.09
N SER A 140 17.05 -22.66 16.80
CA SER A 140 18.16 -23.09 15.96
C SER A 140 19.09 -21.94 15.60
N MET A 141 18.64 -20.71 15.70
CA MET A 141 19.42 -19.53 15.34
C MET A 141 20.17 -18.91 16.52
N ILE A 142 19.71 -19.14 17.72
CA ILE A 142 20.32 -18.60 18.92
C ILE A 142 21.58 -19.38 19.32
N THR A 143 21.62 -20.61 18.96
CA THR A 143 22.81 -21.44 19.17
C THR A 143 23.86 -21.27 18.05
#